data_42e6fd001838bc99f5600b54085af7b8
#
_entry.id   42e6fd001838bc99f5600b54085af7b8
#
_cell.length_a   1.000
_cell.length_b   1.000
_cell.length_c   1.000
_cell.angle_alpha   90.00
_cell.angle_beta   90.00
_cell.angle_gamma   90.00
#
_symmetry.space_group_name_H-M   'P 1'
#
loop_
_entity.id
_entity.type
_entity.pdbx_description
1 polymer ?
#
loop_
_entity_poly.entity_id
_entity_poly.type
_entity_poly.pdbx_seq_one_letter_code
_entity_poly.pdbx_strand_id
1 'polypeptide(L)'
;KGLLGVLDASVDVKSNESSLVFSDTKTSVNYVLAELSVIPAVPELKQLPNFNATITLDEAFIGTFIKSKGALSDSDTFTFTCSGESNAGKIVLGYSKINSNRISINVDCVCESDVQPISFSAKYLKEILNANRGAKASSMKVSSQGLASVSFEHEGYKSSYYLVEVK
;
A
#
# COMPACT_ATOMS: atom_id res chain seq x y z
N LYS A 1 -9.20 -12.05 2.74
CA LYS A 1 -10.32 -11.57 1.89
C LYS A 1 -11.02 -12.73 1.15
N GLY A 2 -10.27 -13.65 0.52
CA GLY A 2 -10.86 -14.77 -0.25
C GLY A 2 -11.75 -15.70 0.57
N LEU A 3 -11.29 -16.19 1.73
CA LEU A 3 -12.04 -17.08 2.59
C LEU A 3 -13.32 -16.45 3.17
N LEU A 4 -13.26 -15.19 3.56
CA LEU A 4 -14.42 -14.46 4.09
C LEU A 4 -15.42 -14.04 3.01
N GLY A 5 -15.02 -14.06 1.74
CA GLY A 5 -15.89 -13.71 0.59
C GLY A 5 -16.95 -14.75 0.27
N VAL A 6 -16.93 -15.93 0.93
CA VAL A 6 -17.95 -16.99 0.77
C VAL A 6 -19.08 -16.89 1.79
N LEU A 7 -18.97 -15.96 2.75
CA LEU A 7 -19.94 -15.74 3.81
C LEU A 7 -20.90 -14.61 3.47
N ASP A 8 -22.12 -14.71 4.00
CA ASP A 8 -23.13 -13.65 3.90
C ASP A 8 -22.76 -12.43 4.77
N ALA A 9 -23.55 -11.35 4.68
CA ALA A 9 -23.28 -10.08 5.36
C ALA A 9 -23.35 -10.17 6.90
N SER A 10 -24.08 -11.16 7.45
CA SER A 10 -24.20 -11.35 8.89
C SER A 10 -23.42 -12.61 9.30
N VAL A 11 -22.35 -12.43 10.05
CA VAL A 11 -21.40 -13.48 10.39
C VAL A 11 -21.20 -13.55 11.90
N ASP A 12 -21.38 -14.74 12.47
CA ASP A 12 -20.95 -15.05 13.83
C ASP A 12 -19.46 -15.39 13.84
N VAL A 13 -18.72 -14.85 14.80
CA VAL A 13 -17.28 -15.10 14.96
C VAL A 13 -17.03 -15.77 16.31
N LYS A 14 -16.37 -16.92 16.28
CA LYS A 14 -15.90 -17.62 17.48
C LYS A 14 -14.38 -17.76 17.41
N SER A 15 -13.72 -17.53 18.53
CA SER A 15 -12.27 -17.68 18.67
C SER A 15 -11.98 -18.81 19.66
N ASN A 16 -10.97 -19.62 19.32
CA ASN A 16 -10.32 -20.53 20.25
C ASN A 16 -8.79 -20.31 20.17
N GLU A 17 -8.02 -21.10 20.90
CA GLU A 17 -6.55 -20.92 21.00
C GLU A 17 -5.82 -21.06 19.65
N SER A 18 -6.38 -21.82 18.72
CA SER A 18 -5.71 -22.16 17.45
C SER A 18 -6.46 -21.74 16.20
N SER A 19 -7.69 -21.24 16.32
CA SER A 19 -8.48 -20.89 15.13
C SER A 19 -9.54 -19.80 15.39
N LEU A 20 -9.94 -19.15 14.30
CA LEU A 20 -11.13 -18.34 14.21
C LEU A 20 -12.15 -19.06 13.35
N VAL A 21 -13.37 -19.22 13.87
CA VAL A 21 -14.48 -19.78 13.13
C VAL A 21 -15.45 -18.67 12.79
N PHE A 22 -15.70 -18.49 11.51
CA PHE A 22 -16.68 -17.54 10.98
C PHE A 22 -17.83 -18.37 10.42
N SER A 23 -19.05 -18.07 10.82
CA SER A 23 -20.21 -18.80 10.33
C SER A 23 -21.40 -17.88 10.05
N ASP A 24 -22.11 -18.19 8.99
CA ASP A 24 -23.43 -17.67 8.68
C ASP A 24 -24.48 -18.80 8.78
N THR A 25 -25.66 -18.59 8.21
CA THR A 25 -26.76 -19.56 8.26
C THR A 25 -26.49 -20.86 7.48
N LYS A 26 -25.56 -20.87 6.53
CA LYS A 26 -25.32 -21.97 5.59
C LYS A 26 -23.87 -22.41 5.50
N THR A 27 -22.94 -21.48 5.85
CA THR A 27 -21.51 -21.64 5.58
C THR A 27 -20.71 -21.47 6.87
N SER A 28 -19.66 -22.26 7.03
CA SER A 28 -18.69 -22.10 8.11
C SER A 28 -17.28 -22.10 7.55
N VAL A 29 -16.49 -21.12 7.94
CA VAL A 29 -15.08 -20.99 7.59
C VAL A 29 -14.24 -21.13 8.83
N ASN A 30 -13.38 -22.13 8.88
CA ASN A 30 -12.38 -22.28 9.93
C ASN A 30 -11.04 -21.74 9.45
N TYR A 31 -10.55 -20.71 10.12
CA TYR A 31 -9.25 -20.09 9.85
C TYR A 31 -8.27 -20.49 10.95
N VAL A 32 -7.30 -21.33 10.60
CA VAL A 32 -6.25 -21.76 11.53
C VAL A 32 -5.26 -20.63 11.75
N LEU A 33 -5.02 -20.30 13.01
CA LEU A 33 -4.06 -19.27 13.41
C LEU A 33 -2.64 -19.85 13.39
N ALA A 34 -1.67 -19.02 12.99
CA ALA A 34 -0.27 -19.38 13.16
C ALA A 34 0.12 -19.31 14.64
N GLU A 35 0.96 -20.24 15.08
CA GLU A 35 1.55 -20.15 16.41
C GLU A 35 2.42 -18.89 16.53
N LEU A 36 2.34 -18.22 17.69
CA LEU A 36 3.11 -17.00 17.94
C LEU A 36 4.62 -17.20 17.77
N SER A 37 5.11 -18.41 18.02
CA SER A 37 6.54 -18.78 17.88
C SER A 37 7.05 -18.70 16.44
N VAL A 38 6.18 -18.86 15.45
CA VAL A 38 6.55 -18.80 14.01
C VAL A 38 6.30 -17.41 13.40
N ILE A 39 5.69 -16.50 14.15
CA ILE A 39 5.48 -15.13 13.69
C ILE A 39 6.73 -14.31 14.01
N PRO A 40 7.42 -13.76 13.00
CA PRO A 40 8.56 -12.89 13.24
C PRO A 40 8.17 -11.71 14.13
N ALA A 41 9.06 -11.35 15.06
CA ALA A 41 8.84 -10.12 15.82
C ALA A 41 8.68 -8.91 14.90
N VAL A 42 7.66 -8.11 15.16
CA VAL A 42 7.45 -6.88 14.39
C VAL A 42 8.63 -5.94 14.63
N PRO A 43 9.31 -5.47 13.58
CA PRO A 43 10.40 -4.51 13.76
C PRO A 43 9.87 -3.24 14.43
N GLU A 44 10.49 -2.84 15.51
CA GLU A 44 10.19 -1.55 16.14
C GLU A 44 10.74 -0.42 15.28
N LEU A 45 9.85 0.44 14.77
CA LEU A 45 10.24 1.70 14.14
C LEU A 45 10.64 2.69 15.24
N LYS A 46 11.92 2.68 15.60
CA LYS A 46 12.45 3.53 16.69
C LYS A 46 12.35 5.03 16.36
N GLN A 47 12.53 5.40 15.10
CA GLN A 47 12.42 6.77 14.63
C GLN A 47 12.05 6.79 13.14
N LEU A 48 11.03 7.57 12.79
CA LEU A 48 10.69 7.83 11.39
C LEU A 48 11.63 8.90 10.83
N PRO A 49 12.10 8.75 9.58
CA PRO A 49 12.86 9.81 8.92
C PRO A 49 11.97 11.00 8.61
N ASN A 50 12.59 12.13 8.29
CA ASN A 50 11.87 13.25 7.71
C ASN A 50 11.33 12.86 6.33
N PHE A 51 10.09 13.23 6.05
CA PHE A 51 9.47 13.00 4.75
C PHE A 51 9.63 14.25 3.89
N ASN A 52 10.14 14.08 2.68
CA ASN A 52 10.46 15.14 1.74
C ASN A 52 9.31 15.47 0.77
N ALA A 53 8.39 14.52 0.57
CA ALA A 53 7.25 14.70 -0.30
C ALA A 53 5.98 14.11 0.31
N THR A 54 4.85 14.77 0.05
CA THR A 54 3.51 14.28 0.42
C THR A 54 2.61 14.31 -0.81
N ILE A 55 1.99 13.17 -1.11
CA ILE A 55 1.09 12.94 -2.23
C ILE A 55 -0.29 12.65 -1.68
N THR A 56 -1.32 13.30 -2.20
CA THR A 56 -2.72 12.92 -1.94
C THR A 56 -3.09 11.75 -2.85
N LEU A 57 -3.61 10.69 -2.27
CA LEU A 57 -4.04 9.50 -3.00
C LEU A 57 -5.55 9.57 -3.20
N ASP A 58 -5.99 10.28 -4.22
CA ASP A 58 -7.40 10.33 -4.57
C ASP A 58 -7.88 9.04 -5.27
N GLU A 59 -9.18 8.93 -5.46
CA GLU A 59 -9.78 7.75 -6.11
C GLU A 59 -9.31 7.57 -7.56
N ALA A 60 -9.06 8.68 -8.26
CA ALA A 60 -8.58 8.67 -9.65
C ALA A 60 -7.14 8.11 -9.71
N PHE A 61 -6.26 8.56 -8.82
CA PHE A 61 -4.91 8.02 -8.68
C PHE A 61 -4.95 6.52 -8.33
N ILE A 62 -5.73 6.15 -7.30
CA ILE A 62 -5.86 4.74 -6.85
C ILE A 62 -6.30 3.85 -8.02
N GLY A 63 -7.34 4.26 -8.74
CA GLY A 63 -7.83 3.52 -9.91
C GLY A 63 -6.79 3.39 -11.01
N THR A 64 -6.08 4.48 -11.32
CA THR A 64 -5.03 4.51 -12.34
C THR A 64 -3.85 3.64 -11.96
N PHE A 65 -3.36 3.72 -10.73
CA PHE A 65 -2.23 2.90 -10.27
C PHE A 65 -2.54 1.40 -10.33
N ILE A 66 -3.72 0.99 -9.84
CA ILE A 66 -4.14 -0.41 -9.84
C ILE A 66 -4.25 -0.96 -11.27
N LYS A 67 -4.84 -0.19 -12.21
CA LYS A 67 -4.93 -0.55 -13.63
C LYS A 67 -3.54 -0.63 -14.27
N SER A 68 -2.67 0.33 -13.99
CA SER A 68 -1.30 0.39 -14.52
C SER A 68 -0.47 -0.80 -14.06
N LYS A 69 -0.54 -1.18 -12.76
CA LYS A 69 0.13 -2.40 -12.27
C LYS A 69 -0.49 -3.68 -12.86
N GLY A 70 -1.78 -3.67 -13.19
CA GLY A 70 -2.42 -4.77 -13.91
C GLY A 70 -1.90 -4.91 -15.35
N ALA A 71 -1.72 -3.79 -16.05
CA ALA A 71 -1.20 -3.76 -17.42
C ALA A 71 0.30 -4.11 -17.51
N LEU A 72 1.08 -3.75 -16.49
CA LEU A 72 2.51 -4.10 -16.35
C LEU A 72 2.68 -5.12 -15.23
N SER A 73 2.17 -6.33 -15.43
CA SER A 73 2.20 -7.42 -14.44
C SER A 73 3.61 -7.76 -13.96
N ASP A 74 4.58 -7.67 -14.85
CA ASP A 74 5.98 -8.03 -14.62
C ASP A 74 6.79 -6.90 -13.93
N SER A 75 6.20 -5.71 -13.77
CA SER A 75 6.86 -4.60 -13.06
C SER A 75 6.66 -4.74 -11.55
N ASP A 76 7.66 -5.24 -10.83
CA ASP A 76 7.60 -5.47 -9.39
C ASP A 76 7.70 -4.19 -8.57
N THR A 77 8.25 -3.13 -9.16
CA THR A 77 8.48 -1.85 -8.48
C THR A 77 7.78 -0.69 -9.19
N PHE A 78 7.50 0.35 -8.40
CA PHE A 78 7.26 1.68 -8.93
C PHE A 78 8.36 2.61 -8.41
N THR A 79 8.74 3.59 -9.22
CA THR A 79 9.74 4.61 -8.87
C THR A 79 9.06 5.95 -8.71
N PHE A 80 9.32 6.61 -7.61
CA PHE A 80 8.87 7.97 -7.33
C PHE A 80 10.00 8.96 -7.50
N THR A 81 9.68 10.12 -8.07
CA THR A 81 10.53 11.31 -8.13
C THR A 81 9.70 12.55 -7.86
N CYS A 82 10.26 13.56 -7.25
CA CYS A 82 9.64 14.88 -7.24
C CYS A 82 10.68 16.00 -7.27
N SER A 83 10.25 17.17 -7.74
CA SER A 83 11.03 18.41 -7.71
C SER A 83 10.39 19.38 -6.73
N GLY A 84 11.17 19.90 -5.80
CA GLY A 84 10.75 20.90 -4.82
C GLY A 84 10.39 22.24 -5.45
N GLU A 85 10.99 22.57 -6.60
CA GLU A 85 10.70 23.85 -7.30
C GLU A 85 9.30 23.88 -7.92
N SER A 86 8.82 22.75 -8.45
CA SER A 86 7.56 22.68 -9.22
C SER A 86 6.41 22.06 -8.47
N ASN A 87 6.63 21.48 -7.29
CA ASN A 87 5.66 20.64 -6.59
C ASN A 87 5.07 19.55 -7.50
N ALA A 88 5.85 19.09 -8.47
CA ALA A 88 5.44 18.08 -9.43
C ALA A 88 6.09 16.75 -9.08
N GLY A 89 5.27 15.75 -8.83
CA GLY A 89 5.69 14.39 -8.58
C GLY A 89 5.41 13.48 -9.77
N LYS A 90 6.19 12.42 -9.88
CA LYS A 90 6.02 11.41 -10.91
C LYS A 90 6.20 10.02 -10.33
N ILE A 91 5.27 9.15 -10.65
CA ILE A 91 5.34 7.72 -10.35
C ILE A 91 5.50 6.97 -11.67
N VAL A 92 6.51 6.10 -11.75
CA VAL A 92 6.81 5.33 -12.96
C VAL A 92 6.82 3.84 -12.61
N LEU A 93 5.95 3.07 -13.27
CA LEU A 93 6.04 1.61 -13.30
C LEU A 93 6.87 1.20 -14.52
N GLY A 94 7.72 0.18 -14.36
CA GLY A 94 8.67 -0.22 -15.40
C GLY A 94 9.83 0.77 -15.58
N TYR A 95 10.23 1.46 -14.51
CA TYR A 95 11.39 2.33 -14.52
C TYR A 95 12.66 1.52 -14.73
N SER A 96 13.33 1.76 -15.86
CA SER A 96 14.57 1.09 -16.21
C SER A 96 15.43 2.02 -17.07
N LYS A 97 16.74 1.84 -17.02
CA LYS A 97 17.71 2.50 -17.91
C LYS A 97 17.67 1.91 -19.33
N ILE A 98 17.04 0.77 -19.52
CA ILE A 98 16.90 0.06 -20.79
C ILE A 98 15.52 0.36 -21.37
N ASN A 99 15.36 0.29 -22.69
CA ASN A 99 14.06 0.39 -23.36
C ASN A 99 13.12 -0.71 -22.89
N SER A 100 12.20 -0.36 -22.00
CA SER A 100 11.18 -1.24 -21.47
C SER A 100 9.82 -0.54 -21.52
N ASN A 101 8.75 -1.35 -21.51
CA ASN A 101 7.41 -0.80 -21.35
C ASN A 101 7.31 -0.09 -20.02
N ARG A 102 6.77 1.12 -20.04
CA ARG A 102 6.60 1.92 -18.82
C ARG A 102 5.28 2.69 -18.82
N ILE A 103 4.76 2.91 -17.64
CA ILE A 103 3.62 3.79 -17.43
C ILE A 103 4.07 4.87 -16.45
N SER A 104 3.88 6.12 -16.82
CA SER A 104 4.19 7.29 -16.00
C SER A 104 2.88 7.93 -15.54
N ILE A 105 2.76 8.18 -14.24
CA ILE A 105 1.63 8.85 -13.61
C ILE A 105 2.16 10.14 -12.99
N ASN A 106 1.68 11.28 -13.46
CA ASN A 106 1.98 12.56 -12.82
C ASN A 106 1.08 12.69 -11.59
N VAL A 107 1.63 13.17 -10.50
CA VAL A 107 0.92 13.33 -9.23
C VAL A 107 1.17 14.72 -8.68
N ASP A 108 0.11 15.33 -8.17
CA ASP A 108 0.24 16.56 -7.40
C ASP A 108 0.84 16.20 -6.04
N CYS A 109 1.93 16.85 -5.70
CA CYS A 109 2.61 16.60 -4.44
C CYS A 109 3.08 17.91 -3.81
N VAL A 110 3.15 17.92 -2.50
CA VAL A 110 3.88 18.95 -1.75
C VAL A 110 5.29 18.42 -1.54
N CYS A 111 6.28 19.05 -2.16
CA CYS A 111 7.68 18.66 -2.07
C CYS A 111 8.45 19.70 -1.25
N GLU A 112 8.98 19.28 -0.10
CA GLU A 112 9.85 20.14 0.73
C GLU A 112 11.26 20.24 0.15
N SER A 113 11.68 19.22 -0.60
CA SER A 113 12.95 19.15 -1.30
C SER A 113 12.90 18.10 -2.40
N ASP A 114 13.82 18.15 -3.35
CA ASP A 114 13.93 17.18 -4.43
C ASP A 114 14.07 15.77 -3.89
N VAL A 115 13.30 14.85 -4.48
CA VAL A 115 13.44 13.42 -4.24
C VAL A 115 13.95 12.77 -5.52
N GLN A 116 15.18 12.29 -5.46
CA GLN A 116 15.79 11.50 -6.53
C GLN A 116 15.03 10.19 -6.72
N PRO A 117 15.16 9.49 -7.87
CA PRO A 117 14.43 8.26 -8.12
C PRO A 117 14.60 7.23 -7.01
N ILE A 118 13.50 6.93 -6.31
CA ILE A 118 13.42 5.90 -5.27
C ILE A 118 12.36 4.88 -5.67
N SER A 119 12.70 3.60 -5.57
CA SER A 119 11.81 2.51 -5.98
C SER A 119 11.22 1.77 -4.79
N PHE A 120 9.94 1.45 -4.88
CA PHE A 120 9.20 0.70 -3.86
C PHE A 120 8.41 -0.44 -4.52
N SER A 121 7.96 -1.42 -3.74
CA SER A 121 7.16 -2.53 -4.24
C SER A 121 5.80 -2.07 -4.77
N ALA A 122 5.59 -2.21 -6.09
CA ALA A 122 4.32 -1.93 -6.74
C ALA A 122 3.23 -2.95 -6.37
N LYS A 123 3.63 -4.19 -6.10
CA LYS A 123 2.73 -5.25 -5.64
C LYS A 123 2.13 -4.89 -4.28
N TYR A 124 2.97 -4.53 -3.32
CA TYR A 124 2.50 -4.17 -1.98
C TYR A 124 1.64 -2.91 -2.00
N LEU A 125 2.03 -1.87 -2.74
CA LEU A 125 1.20 -0.67 -2.84
C LEU A 125 -0.17 -1.00 -3.44
N LYS A 126 -0.25 -1.80 -4.51
CA LYS A 126 -1.53 -2.23 -5.09
C LYS A 126 -2.42 -2.94 -4.07
N GLU A 127 -1.87 -3.87 -3.28
CA GLU A 127 -2.63 -4.58 -2.25
C GLU A 127 -3.10 -3.65 -1.11
N ILE A 128 -2.25 -2.73 -0.68
CA ILE A 128 -2.58 -1.69 0.30
C ILE A 128 -3.74 -0.82 -0.21
N LEU A 129 -3.64 -0.30 -1.44
CA LEU A 129 -4.69 0.52 -2.06
C LEU A 129 -6.01 -0.26 -2.20
N ASN A 130 -5.96 -1.54 -2.60
CA ASN A 130 -7.15 -2.38 -2.69
C ASN A 130 -7.80 -2.66 -1.34
N ALA A 131 -7.00 -2.84 -0.29
CA ALA A 131 -7.49 -3.12 1.05
C ALA A 131 -8.19 -1.90 1.70
N ASN A 132 -7.80 -0.69 1.27
CA ASN A 132 -8.27 0.56 1.86
C ASN A 132 -9.18 1.37 0.94
N ARG A 133 -9.83 0.72 -0.04
CA ARG A 133 -10.85 1.38 -0.87
C ARG A 133 -11.98 1.91 0.01
N GLY A 134 -12.43 3.13 -0.29
CA GLY A 134 -13.48 3.79 0.48
C GLY A 134 -12.98 4.55 1.72
N ALA A 135 -11.68 4.72 1.89
CA ALA A 135 -11.13 5.62 2.89
C ALA A 135 -11.57 7.08 2.61
N LYS A 136 -11.90 7.83 3.66
CA LYS A 136 -12.30 9.26 3.56
C LYS A 136 -11.15 10.15 3.09
N ALA A 137 -9.94 9.81 3.53
CA ALA A 137 -8.72 10.50 3.13
C ALA A 137 -7.57 9.49 3.04
N SER A 138 -6.68 9.72 2.09
CA SER A 138 -5.49 8.90 1.92
C SER A 138 -4.33 9.72 1.39
N SER A 139 -3.14 9.40 1.89
CA SER A 139 -1.91 10.08 1.51
C SER A 139 -0.71 9.14 1.51
N MET A 140 0.29 9.47 0.71
CA MET A 140 1.59 8.83 0.75
C MET A 140 2.67 9.87 0.99
N LYS A 141 3.50 9.64 1.99
CA LYS A 141 4.67 10.46 2.29
C LYS A 141 5.92 9.69 1.90
N VAL A 142 6.87 10.37 1.27
CA VAL A 142 8.11 9.75 0.79
C VAL A 142 9.30 10.48 1.39
N SER A 143 10.24 9.71 1.93
CA SER A 143 11.52 10.17 2.43
C SER A 143 12.63 9.83 1.43
N SER A 144 13.56 10.77 1.23
CA SER A 144 14.79 10.55 0.47
C SER A 144 15.71 9.48 1.09
N GLN A 145 15.41 9.06 2.33
CA GLN A 145 16.13 7.98 3.02
C GLN A 145 15.57 6.58 2.70
N GLY A 146 14.70 6.45 1.70
CA GLY A 146 14.21 5.15 1.24
C GLY A 146 13.01 4.60 2.03
N LEU A 147 12.20 5.45 2.66
CA LEU A 147 10.96 5.04 3.32
C LEU A 147 9.76 5.78 2.73
N ALA A 148 8.70 5.04 2.43
CA ALA A 148 7.39 5.61 2.15
C ALA A 148 6.37 5.19 3.22
N SER A 149 5.53 6.15 3.65
CA SER A 149 4.42 5.93 4.58
C SER A 149 3.12 6.18 3.84
N VAL A 150 2.25 5.17 3.79
CA VAL A 150 0.93 5.24 3.16
C VAL A 150 -0.11 5.20 4.25
N SER A 151 -0.92 6.25 4.35
CA SER A 151 -1.89 6.41 5.44
C SER A 151 -3.30 6.58 4.89
N PHE A 152 -4.25 5.98 5.58
CA PHE A 152 -5.68 6.04 5.27
C PHE A 152 -6.48 6.41 6.50
N GLU A 153 -7.50 7.21 6.30
CA GLU A 153 -8.46 7.58 7.34
C GLU A 153 -9.83 7.02 6.97
N HIS A 154 -10.34 6.17 7.84
CA HIS A 154 -11.66 5.57 7.74
C HIS A 154 -12.56 6.12 8.85
N GLU A 155 -13.85 5.78 8.81
CA GLU A 155 -14.75 6.08 9.91
C GLU A 155 -14.37 5.25 11.14
N GLY A 156 -13.89 5.93 12.19
CA GLY A 156 -13.53 5.30 13.46
C GLY A 156 -12.13 4.72 13.58
N TYR A 157 -11.32 4.69 12.50
CA TYR A 157 -9.93 4.22 12.61
C TYR A 157 -9.01 4.82 11.54
N LYS A 158 -7.71 4.77 11.81
CA LYS A 158 -6.64 5.12 10.85
C LYS A 158 -5.74 3.91 10.64
N SER A 159 -5.28 3.72 9.41
CA SER A 159 -4.29 2.70 9.07
C SER A 159 -3.07 3.34 8.42
N SER A 160 -1.88 2.83 8.76
CA SER A 160 -0.62 3.28 8.18
C SER A 160 0.23 2.08 7.78
N TYR A 161 0.83 2.17 6.61
CA TYR A 161 1.68 1.15 6.03
C TYR A 161 3.02 1.77 5.67
N TYR A 162 4.09 1.01 5.83
CA TYR A 162 5.42 1.46 5.50
C TYR A 162 6.01 0.59 4.40
N LEU A 163 6.52 1.23 3.36
CA LEU A 163 7.24 0.59 2.28
C LEU A 163 8.71 1.02 2.36
N VAL A 164 9.60 0.04 2.31
CA VAL A 164 11.04 0.28 2.26
C VAL A 164 11.51 0.25 0.81
N GLU A 165 12.49 1.06 0.50
CA GLU A 165 13.14 1.09 -0.81
C GLU A 165 13.61 -0.30 -1.25
N VAL A 166 13.34 -0.62 -2.50
CA VAL A 166 13.84 -1.82 -3.19
C VAL A 166 15.10 -1.41 -3.95
N LYS A 167 16.23 -1.94 -3.53
CA LYS A 167 17.54 -1.73 -4.17
C LYS A 167 17.79 -2.69 -5.31
#